data_74187a5f4d4c877849836ee6202eb2c9
#
_entry.id   74187a5f4d4c877849836ee6202eb2c9
#
_cell.length_a   1.000
_cell.length_b   1.000
_cell.length_c   1.000
_cell.angle_alpha   90.00
_cell.angle_beta   90.00
_cell.angle_gamma   90.00
#
_symmetry.space_group_name_H-M   'P 1'
#
loop_
_entity.id
_entity.type
_entity.pdbx_description
1 polymer ?
#
loop_
_entity_poly.entity_id
_entity_poly.type
_entity_poly.pdbx_seq_one_letter_code
_entity_poly.pdbx_strand_id
1 'polypeptide(L)'
;PISIMKKFICTVCGYVYEGDEAPEFCPQCKQPRSKFKEVVESDELDFVTEHHIGDGVVEDAEVMEGLKAHFMGECTEVGMYLAMSRQADREGYPEVAEAFKRYAWEEAEHASKFAELLGEIVWNTEKNLKARMEAESGACADKMRIAKRAKELGYDAIHDTVHEMAKDEARHGKGRSEERRVGKECR
;
A
#
# COMPACT_ATOMS: atom_id res chain seq x y z
N PRO A 1 12.04 23.97 34.04
CA PRO A 1 10.79 23.67 33.33
C PRO A 1 11.13 23.08 31.97
N ILE A 2 10.66 21.85 31.76
CA ILE A 2 10.79 21.19 30.45
C ILE A 2 9.78 21.90 29.56
N SER A 3 10.28 22.65 28.54
CA SER A 3 9.42 23.24 27.53
C SER A 3 8.84 22.08 26.71
N ILE A 4 7.53 21.89 26.78
CA ILE A 4 6.83 20.94 25.91
C ILE A 4 6.78 21.61 24.54
N MET A 5 7.60 21.12 23.61
CA MET A 5 7.56 21.60 22.23
C MET A 5 6.20 21.25 21.63
N LYS A 6 5.56 22.24 21.02
CA LYS A 6 4.27 22.08 20.34
C LYS A 6 4.48 21.44 18.98
N LYS A 7 3.49 20.70 18.52
CA LYS A 7 3.45 20.16 17.17
C LYS A 7 2.48 20.96 16.30
N PHE A 8 2.90 21.29 15.10
CA PHE A 8 2.09 22.00 14.11
C PHE A 8 2.06 21.20 12.82
N ILE A 9 0.88 20.96 12.29
CA ILE A 9 0.70 20.28 10.99
C ILE A 9 0.33 21.31 9.91
N CYS A 10 1.01 21.23 8.76
CA CYS A 10 0.62 21.99 7.60
C CYS A 10 -0.63 21.35 6.97
N THR A 11 -1.73 22.10 6.93
CA THR A 11 -3.02 21.61 6.41
C THR A 11 -3.05 21.39 4.89
N VAL A 12 -1.97 21.78 4.19
CA VAL A 12 -1.86 21.64 2.73
C VAL A 12 -1.09 20.37 2.35
N CYS A 13 0.05 20.08 3.03
CA CYS A 13 0.92 18.96 2.66
C CYS A 13 1.16 17.95 3.78
N GLY A 14 0.57 18.14 4.96
CA GLY A 14 0.73 17.22 6.10
C GLY A 14 2.07 17.33 6.83
N TYR A 15 2.99 18.21 6.42
CA TYR A 15 4.29 18.36 7.08
C TYR A 15 4.12 18.72 8.56
N VAL A 16 4.76 17.95 9.45
CA VAL A 16 4.74 18.18 10.90
C VAL A 16 5.99 18.95 11.33
N TYR A 17 5.78 20.05 12.03
CA TYR A 17 6.83 20.88 12.59
C TYR A 17 6.73 20.87 14.12
N GLU A 18 7.85 20.73 14.81
CA GLU A 18 7.95 20.79 16.26
C GLU A 18 8.70 22.07 16.68
N GLY A 19 8.07 22.88 17.53
CA GLY A 19 8.64 24.14 18.01
C GLY A 19 7.66 24.92 18.87
N ASP A 20 8.09 26.10 19.34
CA ASP A 20 7.24 26.97 20.20
C ASP A 20 6.12 27.62 19.37
N GLU A 21 6.37 27.90 18.09
CA GLU A 21 5.43 28.48 17.12
C GLU A 21 5.58 27.82 15.76
N ALA A 22 4.50 27.84 14.96
CA ALA A 22 4.56 27.38 13.58
C ALA A 22 5.54 28.24 12.74
N PRO A 23 6.29 27.64 11.80
CA PRO A 23 7.26 28.35 10.97
C PRO A 23 6.55 29.38 10.08
N GLU A 24 7.26 30.42 9.65
CA GLU A 24 6.72 31.47 8.78
C GLU A 24 6.22 30.91 7.44
N PHE A 25 6.97 29.93 6.90
CA PHE A 25 6.62 29.18 5.70
C PHE A 25 6.85 27.69 5.91
N CYS A 26 5.99 26.85 5.37
CA CYS A 26 6.18 25.40 5.38
C CYS A 26 7.49 25.03 4.67
N PRO A 27 8.42 24.30 5.31
CA PRO A 27 9.65 23.86 4.67
C PRO A 27 9.43 23.02 3.43
N GLN A 28 8.34 22.23 3.43
CA GLN A 28 8.00 21.29 2.36
C GLN A 28 7.31 21.98 1.18
N CYS A 29 6.16 22.64 1.40
CA CYS A 29 5.31 23.17 0.31
C CYS A 29 5.28 24.69 0.21
N LYS A 30 6.08 25.41 1.00
CA LYS A 30 6.23 26.88 1.01
C LYS A 30 4.95 27.66 1.35
N GLN A 31 3.91 27.00 1.83
CA GLN A 31 2.70 27.67 2.30
C GLN A 31 2.95 28.49 3.56
N PRO A 32 2.26 29.62 3.74
CA PRO A 32 2.46 30.50 4.88
C PRO A 32 2.02 29.87 6.22
N ARG A 33 2.51 30.44 7.33
CA ARG A 33 2.17 30.05 8.70
C ARG A 33 0.67 29.85 8.94
N SER A 34 -0.18 30.66 8.31
CA SER A 34 -1.64 30.56 8.41
C SER A 34 -2.23 29.21 7.94
N LYS A 35 -1.42 28.37 7.29
CA LYS A 35 -1.80 27.01 6.89
C LYS A 35 -1.34 25.93 7.87
N PHE A 36 -0.78 26.32 9.01
CA PHE A 36 -0.47 25.40 10.10
C PHE A 36 -1.58 25.39 11.15
N LYS A 37 -1.88 24.18 11.65
CA LYS A 37 -2.75 23.94 12.79
C LYS A 37 -1.91 23.33 13.91
N GLU A 38 -2.07 23.81 15.15
CA GLU A 38 -1.47 23.17 16.32
C GLU A 38 -2.16 21.83 16.56
N VAL A 39 -1.37 20.75 16.69
CA VAL A 39 -1.89 19.42 16.96
C VAL A 39 -2.08 19.28 18.48
N VAL A 40 -3.31 19.11 18.91
CA VAL A 40 -3.67 18.74 20.28
C VAL A 40 -3.96 17.25 20.26
N GLU A 41 -3.45 16.47 21.18
CA GLU A 41 -3.51 14.99 21.20
C GLU A 41 -4.92 14.36 21.15
N SER A 42 -5.97 15.18 21.06
CA SER A 42 -7.37 14.74 20.99
C SER A 42 -8.07 15.02 19.66
N ASP A 43 -7.38 15.53 18.64
CA ASP A 43 -8.04 15.81 17.36
C ASP A 43 -8.22 14.50 16.56
N GLU A 44 -9.39 13.90 16.63
CA GLU A 44 -9.86 12.98 15.60
C GLU A 44 -9.78 13.68 14.24
N LEU A 45 -9.36 12.94 13.18
CA LEU A 45 -9.34 13.46 11.82
C LEU A 45 -10.78 13.83 11.43
N ASP A 46 -11.04 15.13 11.31
CA ASP A 46 -12.35 15.64 10.92
C ASP A 46 -12.45 15.63 9.38
N PHE A 47 -13.02 14.56 8.86
CA PHE A 47 -13.24 14.43 7.42
C PHE A 47 -14.43 15.30 6.97
N VAL A 48 -14.32 15.95 5.82
CA VAL A 48 -15.34 16.85 5.27
C VAL A 48 -16.61 16.08 4.87
N THR A 49 -16.49 14.78 4.59
CA THR A 49 -17.57 13.89 4.19
C THR A 49 -17.32 12.46 4.61
N GLU A 50 -18.36 11.65 4.64
CA GLU A 50 -18.25 10.20 4.75
C GLU A 50 -17.62 9.62 3.46
N HIS A 51 -16.76 8.61 3.58
CA HIS A 51 -16.06 8.01 2.46
C HIS A 51 -16.62 6.62 2.14
N HIS A 52 -16.82 6.33 0.84
CA HIS A 52 -17.33 5.06 0.36
C HIS A 52 -16.44 4.50 -0.76
N ILE A 53 -16.51 3.19 -0.97
CA ILE A 53 -15.82 2.54 -2.08
C ILE A 53 -16.40 3.08 -3.41
N GLY A 54 -15.49 3.57 -4.28
CA GLY A 54 -15.85 4.14 -5.57
C GLY A 54 -16.04 5.65 -5.61
N ASP A 55 -15.84 6.36 -4.51
CA ASP A 55 -15.98 7.83 -4.45
C ASP A 55 -15.00 8.57 -5.36
N GLY A 56 -13.90 7.92 -5.76
CA GLY A 56 -12.93 8.44 -6.71
C GLY A 56 -13.33 8.28 -8.18
N VAL A 57 -14.45 7.65 -8.50
CA VAL A 57 -14.95 7.50 -9.87
C VAL A 57 -15.63 8.78 -10.29
N VAL A 58 -14.90 9.63 -11.02
CA VAL A 58 -15.34 10.95 -11.45
C VAL A 58 -15.19 11.13 -12.96
N GLU A 59 -15.84 12.14 -13.54
CA GLU A 59 -15.74 12.43 -14.98
C GLU A 59 -14.45 13.13 -15.38
N ASP A 60 -13.74 13.75 -14.43
CA ASP A 60 -12.49 14.44 -14.69
C ASP A 60 -11.35 13.45 -15.01
N ALA A 61 -10.84 13.52 -16.24
CA ALA A 61 -9.83 12.58 -16.73
C ALA A 61 -8.49 12.74 -16.01
N GLU A 62 -8.09 13.95 -15.66
CA GLU A 62 -6.81 14.20 -14.96
C GLU A 62 -6.84 13.58 -13.56
N VAL A 63 -7.95 13.74 -12.84
CA VAL A 63 -8.15 13.12 -11.53
C VAL A 63 -8.13 11.60 -11.65
N MET A 64 -8.88 11.02 -12.59
CA MET A 64 -8.93 9.56 -12.78
C MET A 64 -7.58 8.95 -13.17
N GLU A 65 -6.86 9.57 -14.09
CA GLU A 65 -5.52 9.12 -14.48
C GLU A 65 -4.53 9.24 -13.30
N GLY A 66 -4.62 10.33 -12.54
CA GLY A 66 -3.82 10.54 -11.34
C GLY A 66 -4.05 9.46 -10.28
N LEU A 67 -5.30 9.14 -9.95
CA LEU A 67 -5.64 8.09 -8.99
C LEU A 67 -5.10 6.72 -9.43
N LYS A 68 -5.25 6.36 -10.70
CA LYS A 68 -4.71 5.09 -11.25
C LYS A 68 -3.18 5.05 -11.22
N ALA A 69 -2.53 6.15 -11.59
CA ALA A 69 -1.08 6.25 -11.59
C ALA A 69 -0.52 6.13 -10.17
N HIS A 70 -1.12 6.81 -9.20
CA HIS A 70 -0.73 6.70 -7.80
C HIS A 70 -0.97 5.29 -7.25
N PHE A 71 -2.12 4.67 -7.49
CA PHE A 71 -2.35 3.28 -7.11
C PHE A 71 -1.23 2.35 -7.58
N MET A 72 -0.83 2.46 -8.85
CA MET A 72 0.27 1.64 -9.40
C MET A 72 1.62 2.01 -8.80
N GLY A 73 1.87 3.28 -8.53
CA GLY A 73 3.07 3.77 -7.86
C GLY A 73 3.23 3.16 -6.48
N GLU A 74 2.22 3.30 -5.63
CA GLU A 74 2.21 2.77 -4.27
C GLU A 74 2.40 1.24 -4.24
N CYS A 75 1.70 0.50 -5.11
CA CYS A 75 1.90 -0.95 -5.25
C CYS A 75 3.34 -1.32 -5.62
N THR A 76 3.98 -0.51 -6.47
CA THR A 76 5.37 -0.71 -6.89
C THR A 76 6.32 -0.43 -5.72
N GLU A 77 6.09 0.62 -4.96
CA GLU A 77 6.91 1.04 -3.82
C GLU A 77 6.90 0.00 -2.70
N VAL A 78 5.79 -0.66 -2.44
CA VAL A 78 5.73 -1.81 -1.50
C VAL A 78 6.79 -2.85 -1.86
N GLY A 79 6.84 -3.28 -3.11
CA GLY A 79 7.81 -4.27 -3.58
C GLY A 79 9.26 -3.77 -3.50
N MET A 80 9.48 -2.51 -3.87
CA MET A 80 10.80 -1.86 -3.82
C MET A 80 11.32 -1.77 -2.40
N TYR A 81 10.55 -1.24 -1.45
CA TYR A 81 10.98 -1.11 -0.05
C TYR A 81 11.25 -2.46 0.60
N LEU A 82 10.45 -3.50 0.32
CA LEU A 82 10.72 -4.85 0.81
C LEU A 82 12.02 -5.43 0.22
N ALA A 83 12.34 -5.14 -1.03
CA ALA A 83 13.61 -5.55 -1.64
C ALA A 83 14.80 -4.80 -1.03
N MET A 84 14.66 -3.48 -0.80
CA MET A 84 15.66 -2.64 -0.12
C MET A 84 15.88 -3.09 1.32
N SER A 85 14.82 -3.48 2.03
CA SER A 85 14.93 -4.06 3.38
C SER A 85 15.80 -5.32 3.39
N ARG A 86 15.56 -6.26 2.48
CA ARG A 86 16.39 -7.46 2.37
C ARG A 86 17.85 -7.15 2.03
N GLN A 87 18.09 -6.11 1.24
CA GLN A 87 19.46 -5.68 0.92
C GLN A 87 20.15 -5.06 2.13
N ALA A 88 19.47 -4.21 2.87
CA ALA A 88 20.00 -3.64 4.12
C ALA A 88 20.34 -4.72 5.15
N ASP A 89 19.52 -5.76 5.30
CA ASP A 89 19.81 -6.92 6.14
C ASP A 89 21.09 -7.63 5.71
N ARG A 90 21.28 -7.89 4.41
CA ARG A 90 22.50 -8.55 3.88
C ARG A 90 23.76 -7.72 4.11
N GLU A 91 23.63 -6.41 4.14
CA GLU A 91 24.74 -5.47 4.37
C GLU A 91 24.99 -5.22 5.87
N GLY A 92 24.16 -5.77 6.76
CA GLY A 92 24.33 -5.67 8.21
C GLY A 92 23.76 -4.39 8.82
N TYR A 93 22.70 -3.81 8.19
CA TYR A 93 21.98 -2.62 8.68
C TYR A 93 20.55 -2.97 9.11
N PRO A 94 20.35 -3.72 10.21
CA PRO A 94 19.04 -4.22 10.61
C PRO A 94 18.03 -3.08 10.92
N GLU A 95 18.47 -1.96 11.48
CA GLU A 95 17.60 -0.81 11.77
C GLU A 95 17.06 -0.16 10.48
N VAL A 96 17.89 -0.11 9.43
CA VAL A 96 17.50 0.38 8.10
C VAL A 96 16.54 -0.60 7.45
N ALA A 97 16.80 -1.90 7.59
CA ALA A 97 15.91 -2.95 7.08
C ALA A 97 14.51 -2.85 7.70
N GLU A 98 14.42 -2.65 9.01
CA GLU A 98 13.12 -2.45 9.70
C GLU A 98 12.44 -1.15 9.29
N ALA A 99 13.20 -0.06 9.06
CA ALA A 99 12.62 1.18 8.54
C ALA A 99 11.98 0.98 7.16
N PHE A 100 12.66 0.28 6.23
CA PHE A 100 12.10 -0.04 4.91
C PHE A 100 10.87 -0.94 4.98
N LYS A 101 10.78 -1.91 5.90
CA LYS A 101 9.56 -2.71 6.11
C LYS A 101 8.39 -1.86 6.55
N ARG A 102 8.63 -0.90 7.46
CA ARG A 102 7.60 0.02 7.93
C ARG A 102 7.10 0.90 6.78
N TYR A 103 8.00 1.48 5.97
CA TYR A 103 7.61 2.26 4.79
C TYR A 103 6.80 1.40 3.80
N ALA A 104 7.23 0.17 3.51
CA ALA A 104 6.47 -0.73 2.66
C ALA A 104 5.03 -0.95 3.15
N TRP A 105 4.83 -1.00 4.46
CA TRP A 105 3.50 -1.12 5.04
C TRP A 105 2.68 0.18 4.91
N GLU A 106 3.32 1.32 5.10
CA GLU A 106 2.69 2.64 4.89
C GLU A 106 2.23 2.81 3.43
N GLU A 107 3.07 2.41 2.44
CA GLU A 107 2.67 2.44 1.02
C GLU A 107 1.57 1.41 0.70
N ALA A 108 1.54 0.27 1.39
CA ALA A 108 0.43 -0.68 1.25
C ALA A 108 -0.90 -0.09 1.73
N GLU A 109 -0.88 0.70 2.81
CA GLU A 109 -2.06 1.44 3.28
C GLU A 109 -2.48 2.53 2.29
N HIS A 110 -1.54 3.27 1.68
CA HIS A 110 -1.84 4.24 0.63
C HIS A 110 -2.48 3.55 -0.59
N ALA A 111 -1.87 2.46 -1.07
CA ALA A 111 -2.40 1.67 -2.17
C ALA A 111 -3.84 1.17 -1.90
N SER A 112 -4.11 0.72 -0.67
CA SER A 112 -5.44 0.25 -0.28
C SER A 112 -6.50 1.37 -0.38
N LYS A 113 -6.17 2.58 0.03
CA LYS A 113 -7.05 3.75 -0.06
C LYS A 113 -7.33 4.15 -1.51
N PHE A 114 -6.32 4.13 -2.38
CA PHE A 114 -6.54 4.33 -3.81
C PHE A 114 -7.40 3.23 -4.43
N ALA A 115 -7.22 1.97 -4.02
CA ALA A 115 -8.05 0.86 -4.48
C ALA A 115 -9.52 1.05 -4.07
N GLU A 116 -9.80 1.52 -2.85
CA GLU A 116 -11.14 1.85 -2.39
C GLU A 116 -11.75 3.00 -3.17
N LEU A 117 -11.00 4.09 -3.39
CA LEU A 117 -11.47 5.22 -4.20
C LEU A 117 -11.83 4.81 -5.63
N LEU A 118 -11.01 3.99 -6.27
CA LEU A 118 -11.25 3.50 -7.63
C LEU A 118 -12.43 2.52 -7.72
N GLY A 119 -12.65 1.68 -6.69
CA GLY A 119 -13.77 0.74 -6.61
C GLY A 119 -13.76 -0.40 -7.64
N GLU A 120 -12.75 -0.50 -8.50
CA GLU A 120 -12.68 -1.46 -9.60
C GLU A 120 -12.30 -2.87 -9.14
N ILE A 121 -11.60 -3.01 -8.02
CA ILE A 121 -11.02 -4.26 -7.51
C ILE A 121 -11.48 -4.63 -6.11
N VAL A 122 -12.32 -3.81 -5.50
CA VAL A 122 -12.86 -4.02 -4.15
C VAL A 122 -14.38 -4.08 -4.20
N TRP A 123 -14.94 -5.18 -3.73
CA TRP A 123 -16.38 -5.44 -3.70
C TRP A 123 -16.77 -6.00 -2.32
N ASN A 124 -17.93 -6.62 -2.22
CA ASN A 124 -18.28 -7.37 -1.01
C ASN A 124 -17.38 -8.61 -0.86
N THR A 125 -17.28 -9.14 0.36
CA THR A 125 -16.36 -10.24 0.71
C THR A 125 -16.54 -11.47 -0.19
N GLU A 126 -17.75 -11.88 -0.51
CA GLU A 126 -18.01 -13.06 -1.35
C GLU A 126 -17.44 -12.88 -2.77
N LYS A 127 -17.67 -11.71 -3.36
CA LYS A 127 -17.16 -11.37 -4.70
C LYS A 127 -15.63 -11.22 -4.68
N ASN A 128 -15.07 -10.60 -3.64
CA ASN A 128 -13.61 -10.48 -3.48
C ASN A 128 -12.95 -11.86 -3.40
N LEU A 129 -13.46 -12.76 -2.58
CA LEU A 129 -12.93 -14.12 -2.44
C LEU A 129 -12.99 -14.89 -3.77
N LYS A 130 -14.10 -14.78 -4.50
CA LYS A 130 -14.25 -15.44 -5.81
C LYS A 130 -13.25 -14.89 -6.84
N ALA A 131 -13.18 -13.57 -6.97
CA ALA A 131 -12.30 -12.91 -7.93
C ALA A 131 -10.82 -13.23 -7.64
N ARG A 132 -10.42 -13.22 -6.37
CA ARG A 132 -9.04 -13.56 -5.98
C ARG A 132 -8.72 -15.03 -6.22
N MET A 133 -9.65 -15.95 -5.93
CA MET A 133 -9.44 -17.38 -6.20
C MET A 133 -9.19 -17.65 -7.70
N GLU A 134 -9.95 -17.00 -8.58
CA GLU A 134 -9.79 -17.11 -10.04
C GLU A 134 -8.44 -16.51 -10.50
N ALA A 135 -8.10 -15.33 -9.96
CA ALA A 135 -6.82 -14.66 -10.27
C ALA A 135 -5.60 -15.46 -9.81
N GLU A 136 -5.62 -16.05 -8.61
CA GLU A 136 -4.52 -16.88 -8.09
C GLU A 136 -4.28 -18.13 -8.96
N SER A 137 -5.36 -18.74 -9.46
CA SER A 137 -5.26 -19.89 -10.38
C SER A 137 -4.56 -19.49 -11.68
N GLY A 138 -4.93 -18.37 -12.29
CA GLY A 138 -4.28 -17.81 -13.47
C GLY A 138 -2.82 -17.43 -13.22
N ALA A 139 -2.54 -16.76 -12.10
CA ALA A 139 -1.20 -16.36 -11.70
C ALA A 139 -0.27 -17.57 -11.48
N CYS A 140 -0.77 -18.64 -10.86
CA CYS A 140 -0.03 -19.90 -10.69
C CYS A 140 0.36 -20.48 -12.05
N ALA A 141 -0.58 -20.61 -12.98
CA ALA A 141 -0.33 -21.20 -14.31
C ALA A 141 0.70 -20.38 -15.09
N ASP A 142 0.59 -19.05 -15.08
CA ASP A 142 1.52 -18.19 -15.80
C ASP A 142 2.93 -18.20 -15.19
N LYS A 143 3.04 -18.13 -13.87
CA LYS A 143 4.33 -18.25 -13.17
C LYS A 143 5.00 -19.60 -13.45
N MET A 144 4.24 -20.70 -13.46
CA MET A 144 4.77 -22.03 -13.82
C MET A 144 5.28 -22.06 -15.25
N ARG A 145 4.59 -21.43 -16.20
CA ARG A 145 5.04 -21.30 -17.59
C ARG A 145 6.37 -20.56 -17.70
N ILE A 146 6.50 -19.43 -17.01
CA ILE A 146 7.75 -18.63 -16.97
C ILE A 146 8.88 -19.40 -16.30
N ALA A 147 8.61 -20.06 -15.15
CA ALA A 147 9.61 -20.87 -14.45
C ALA A 147 10.14 -22.00 -15.33
N LYS A 148 9.27 -22.72 -16.04
CA LYS A 148 9.66 -23.77 -16.98
C LYS A 148 10.54 -23.21 -18.10
N ARG A 149 10.14 -22.08 -18.71
CA ARG A 149 10.93 -21.46 -19.78
C ARG A 149 12.30 -21.00 -19.29
N ALA A 150 12.38 -20.44 -18.08
CA ALA A 150 13.65 -20.07 -17.46
C ALA A 150 14.58 -21.29 -17.27
N LYS A 151 14.02 -22.42 -16.84
CA LYS A 151 14.78 -23.68 -16.69
C LYS A 151 15.34 -24.17 -18.02
N GLU A 152 14.53 -24.16 -19.07
CA GLU A 152 14.95 -24.57 -20.43
C GLU A 152 16.12 -23.71 -20.97
N LEU A 153 16.18 -22.43 -20.54
CA LEU A 153 17.22 -21.49 -20.94
C LEU A 153 18.43 -21.46 -20.00
N GLY A 154 18.42 -22.23 -18.90
CA GLY A 154 19.51 -22.27 -17.92
C GLY A 154 19.50 -21.07 -16.94
N TYR A 155 18.38 -20.37 -16.80
CA TYR A 155 18.21 -19.26 -15.85
C TYR A 155 17.74 -19.78 -14.49
N ASP A 156 18.58 -20.54 -13.80
CA ASP A 156 18.22 -21.26 -12.57
C ASP A 156 17.70 -20.35 -11.45
N ALA A 157 18.30 -19.17 -11.23
CA ALA A 157 17.83 -18.24 -10.22
C ALA A 157 16.42 -17.69 -10.49
N ILE A 158 16.08 -17.45 -11.77
CA ILE A 158 14.74 -17.05 -12.19
C ILE A 158 13.77 -18.21 -12.00
N HIS A 159 14.16 -19.40 -12.46
CA HIS A 159 13.36 -20.61 -12.26
C HIS A 159 12.99 -20.83 -10.80
N ASP A 160 13.97 -20.85 -9.91
CA ASP A 160 13.76 -21.15 -8.50
C ASP A 160 12.83 -20.11 -7.84
N THR A 161 13.09 -18.83 -8.09
CA THR A 161 12.29 -17.73 -7.52
C THR A 161 10.84 -17.78 -8.01
N VAL A 162 10.62 -17.89 -9.31
CA VAL A 162 9.26 -17.85 -9.90
C VAL A 162 8.49 -19.14 -9.61
N HIS A 163 9.18 -20.29 -9.54
CA HIS A 163 8.58 -21.57 -9.18
C HIS A 163 8.06 -21.58 -7.73
N GLU A 164 8.81 -21.03 -6.77
CA GLU A 164 8.34 -20.90 -5.39
C GLU A 164 7.12 -19.97 -5.29
N MET A 165 7.14 -18.84 -6.01
CA MET A 165 5.96 -17.95 -6.09
C MET A 165 4.74 -18.66 -6.67
N ALA A 166 4.91 -19.51 -7.70
CA ALA A 166 3.80 -20.29 -8.28
C ALA A 166 3.17 -21.25 -7.26
N LYS A 167 3.98 -21.88 -6.40
CA LYS A 167 3.48 -22.73 -5.30
C LYS A 167 2.70 -21.92 -4.27
N ASP A 168 3.15 -20.70 -3.97
CA ASP A 168 2.44 -19.81 -3.07
C ASP A 168 1.06 -19.44 -3.63
N GLU A 169 0.97 -19.10 -4.95
CA GLU A 169 -0.32 -18.83 -5.59
C GLU A 169 -1.29 -20.02 -5.53
N ALA A 170 -0.78 -21.25 -5.72
CA ALA A 170 -1.60 -22.46 -5.58
C ALA A 170 -2.14 -22.63 -4.16
N ARG A 171 -1.32 -22.36 -3.14
CA ARG A 171 -1.71 -22.40 -1.72
C ARG A 171 -2.74 -21.31 -1.40
N HIS A 172 -2.54 -20.08 -1.91
CA HIS A 172 -3.48 -18.98 -1.74
C HIS A 172 -4.84 -19.30 -2.35
N GLY A 173 -4.87 -19.84 -3.56
CA GLY A 173 -6.13 -20.25 -4.21
C GLY A 173 -6.89 -21.31 -3.42
N LYS A 174 -6.18 -22.29 -2.83
CA LYS A 174 -6.78 -23.29 -1.96
C LYS A 174 -7.33 -22.68 -0.67
N GLY A 175 -6.58 -21.85 0.04
CA GLY A 175 -7.00 -21.18 1.28
C GLY A 175 -8.28 -20.38 1.07
N ARG A 176 -8.35 -19.53 0.04
CA ARG A 176 -9.55 -18.73 -0.27
C ARG A 176 -10.77 -19.58 -0.64
N SER A 177 -10.57 -20.78 -1.21
CA SER A 177 -11.67 -21.72 -1.44
C SER A 177 -12.26 -22.25 -0.12
N GLU A 178 -11.43 -22.50 0.89
CA GLU A 178 -11.85 -22.91 2.23
C GLU A 178 -12.55 -21.77 2.98
N GLU A 179 -12.01 -20.55 2.96
CA GLU A 179 -12.62 -19.35 3.55
C GLU A 179 -14.02 -19.07 2.97
N ARG A 180 -14.21 -19.27 1.67
CA ARG A 180 -15.52 -19.13 1.01
C ARG A 180 -16.55 -20.16 1.50
N ARG A 181 -16.11 -21.38 1.85
CA ARG A 181 -17.00 -22.39 2.44
C ARG A 181 -17.48 -21.97 3.82
N VAL A 182 -16.56 -21.53 4.69
CA VAL A 182 -16.88 -21.04 6.04
C VAL A 182 -17.87 -19.90 5.99
N GLY A 183 -17.68 -18.93 5.10
CA GLY A 183 -18.60 -17.80 4.92
C GLY A 183 -20.01 -18.19 4.45
N LYS A 184 -20.19 -19.37 3.84
CA LYS A 184 -21.52 -19.92 3.48
C LYS A 184 -22.19 -20.70 4.61
N GLU A 185 -21.41 -21.33 5.47
CA GLU A 185 -21.92 -22.13 6.60
C GLU A 185 -22.34 -21.24 7.77
N CYS A 186 -21.84 -19.99 7.84
CA CYS A 186 -22.17 -19.00 8.86
C CYS A 186 -23.41 -18.13 8.54
N ARG A 187 -24.12 -18.39 7.46
CA ARG A 187 -25.39 -17.75 7.08
C ARG A 187 -26.52 -18.76 7.16
#